data_74f76bbd6686dbbd4b7d7b9e6e61d8ad
#
_entry.id   74f76bbd6686dbbd4b7d7b9e6e61d8ad
#
_cell.length_a   1.000
_cell.length_b   1.000
_cell.length_c   1.000
_cell.angle_alpha   90.00
_cell.angle_beta   90.00
_cell.angle_gamma   90.00
#
_symmetry.space_group_name_H-M   'P 1'
#
loop_
_entity.id
_entity.type
_entity.pdbx_description
1 polymer ?
#
loop_
_entity_poly.entity_id
_entity_poly.type
_entity_poly.pdbx_seq_one_letter_code
_entity_poly.pdbx_strand_id
1 'polypeptide(L)'
;SVNGVSVTPELFGALAVQPILGRALRPEDGEFGSEPVVVIGEALWRRSFGADPSIVGRRIDLSGASVTVVGVQGAGGMAPGGRAEIWFPWVLDPRDDDFWKAQGHTWVGVLRDGATMDDAFVELQAFNERLSRLFPMFYPPGFSDGLATVARADEAQRRMISTPLLLLLGGTALLMLVTALNVGNLLLGQAIQRRKEMAVRAALGASGGRIVKQLLVEGTVLTILAIGVGITAGSFGGQRIADLFVGEAVVVSSSVLSPSVLAFALALSLLAWMVLNGVPVAHFLRTQRAGLTVAPSSASGMHRSLVMGQAALATLLLVAATLLVATVANLRDVPLGFDPGGLVAVELSPPETTVETVASARGFYDGLVERVAGLPGVEAVGLTGWLPLDAQAPTTPINLQSAPVDPAQAVKAPKQMVDPGFFEAFGVVPLAGRSLGTEDRAAEPSAVVVNETLADMLWPDGAAVGQMIAIDPHAWDTWVTVVGVIPDIRSGEIAGPT
;
A
#
# COMPACT_ATOMS: atom_id res chain seq x y z
N SER A 1 -17.13 3.77 11.26
CA SER A 1 -16.11 2.95 11.91
C SER A 1 -14.87 3.80 12.17
N VAL A 2 -14.12 3.48 13.19
CA VAL A 2 -12.86 4.12 13.58
C VAL A 2 -11.83 3.02 13.75
N ASN A 3 -10.65 3.18 13.16
CA ASN A 3 -9.59 2.18 13.24
C ASN A 3 -8.75 2.41 14.50
N GLY A 4 -8.71 1.41 15.39
CA GLY A 4 -7.89 1.41 16.58
C GLY A 4 -6.75 0.40 16.48
N VAL A 5 -5.65 0.67 17.17
CA VAL A 5 -4.51 -0.24 17.30
C VAL A 5 -4.03 -0.25 18.77
N SER A 6 -3.76 -1.44 19.28
CA SER A 6 -3.11 -1.60 20.58
C SER A 6 -1.60 -1.50 20.42
N VAL A 7 -0.97 -0.66 21.23
CA VAL A 7 0.48 -0.39 21.18
C VAL A 7 1.08 -0.41 22.58
N THR A 8 2.34 -0.84 22.69
CA THR A 8 3.06 -0.64 23.93
C THR A 8 3.27 0.86 24.17
N PRO A 9 3.12 1.34 25.42
CA PRO A 9 3.25 2.78 25.73
C PRO A 9 4.57 3.40 25.28
N GLU A 10 5.65 2.62 25.27
CA GLU A 10 7.00 3.05 24.88
C GLU A 10 7.12 3.41 23.40
N LEU A 11 6.18 2.98 22.58
CA LEU A 11 6.20 3.21 21.14
C LEU A 11 6.26 4.70 20.77
N PHE A 12 5.50 5.55 21.48
CA PHE A 12 5.52 7.00 21.25
C PHE A 12 6.91 7.60 21.51
N GLY A 13 7.58 7.11 22.57
CA GLY A 13 8.95 7.48 22.89
C GLY A 13 9.96 7.00 21.83
N ALA A 14 9.83 5.74 21.39
CA ALA A 14 10.69 5.15 20.38
C ALA A 14 10.57 5.88 19.02
N LEU A 15 9.39 6.33 18.67
CA LEU A 15 9.14 7.09 17.45
C LEU A 15 9.43 8.58 17.57
N ALA A 16 9.82 9.06 18.78
CA ALA A 16 10.01 10.48 19.11
C ALA A 16 8.80 11.35 18.74
N VAL A 17 7.60 10.78 18.86
CA VAL A 17 6.35 11.42 18.49
C VAL A 17 5.71 12.02 19.73
N GLN A 18 5.35 13.30 19.67
CA GLN A 18 4.67 13.99 20.75
C GLN A 18 3.24 14.38 20.35
N PRO A 19 2.24 14.14 21.22
CA PRO A 19 0.89 14.63 21.00
C PRO A 19 0.85 16.15 20.89
N ILE A 20 -0.03 16.64 20.01
CA ILE A 20 -0.29 18.09 19.85
C ILE A 20 -1.14 18.65 21.01
N LEU A 21 -1.84 17.78 21.74
CA LEU A 21 -2.65 18.13 22.89
C LEU A 21 -2.60 16.99 23.93
N GLY A 22 -2.51 17.31 25.21
CA GLY A 22 -2.47 16.32 26.27
C GLY A 22 -1.11 15.59 26.39
N ARG A 23 -1.14 14.26 26.57
CA ARG A 23 0.05 13.42 26.76
C ARG A 23 0.00 12.15 25.92
N ALA A 24 1.15 11.56 25.67
CA ALA A 24 1.27 10.20 25.15
C ALA A 24 0.85 9.14 26.18
N LEU A 25 0.75 7.88 25.75
CA LEU A 25 0.63 6.74 26.65
C LEU A 25 1.88 6.64 27.53
N ARG A 26 1.71 6.18 28.76
CA ARG A 26 2.76 5.97 29.77
C ARG A 26 2.84 4.49 30.13
N PRO A 27 3.99 4.00 30.62
CA PRO A 27 4.11 2.61 31.06
C PRO A 27 2.99 2.17 32.01
N GLU A 28 2.58 3.06 32.92
CA GLU A 28 1.51 2.77 33.90
C GLU A 28 0.14 2.54 33.24
N ASP A 29 -0.09 3.14 32.06
CA ASP A 29 -1.33 2.94 31.31
C ASP A 29 -1.42 1.51 30.70
N GLY A 30 -0.28 0.81 30.53
CA GLY A 30 -0.19 -0.58 30.07
C GLY A 30 -0.24 -1.63 31.17
N GLU A 31 -0.35 -1.24 32.44
CA GLU A 31 -0.44 -2.17 33.55
C GLU A 31 -1.83 -2.77 33.65
N PHE A 32 -1.89 -4.06 34.03
CA PHE A 32 -3.16 -4.74 34.21
C PHE A 32 -3.99 -4.09 35.37
N GLY A 33 -5.23 -3.70 35.04
CA GLY A 33 -6.13 -3.02 35.97
C GLY A 33 -6.00 -1.49 36.00
N SER A 34 -5.18 -0.90 35.14
CA SER A 34 -5.11 0.55 34.95
C SER A 34 -6.44 1.11 34.36
N GLU A 35 -6.65 2.42 34.54
CA GLU A 35 -7.83 3.08 33.96
C GLU A 35 -7.72 3.01 32.40
N PRO A 36 -8.79 2.60 31.68
CA PRO A 36 -8.77 2.56 30.23
C PRO A 36 -8.56 3.96 29.63
N VAL A 37 -7.45 4.15 28.95
CA VAL A 37 -7.09 5.42 28.31
C VAL A 37 -6.79 5.25 26.84
N VAL A 38 -6.93 6.34 26.07
CA VAL A 38 -6.62 6.33 24.63
C VAL A 38 -5.97 7.64 24.20
N VAL A 39 -5.15 7.54 23.15
CA VAL A 39 -4.70 8.68 22.35
C VAL A 39 -5.47 8.65 21.05
N ILE A 40 -6.05 9.77 20.62
CA ILE A 40 -6.81 9.89 19.38
C ILE A 40 -6.02 10.68 18.33
N GLY A 41 -6.26 10.40 17.06
CA GLY A 41 -5.66 11.12 15.94
C GLY A 41 -6.31 12.47 15.68
N GLU A 42 -5.55 13.43 15.17
CA GLU A 42 -6.02 14.77 14.82
C GLU A 42 -7.21 14.75 13.85
N ALA A 43 -7.20 13.84 12.88
CA ALA A 43 -8.30 13.72 11.90
C ALA A 43 -9.63 13.34 12.60
N LEU A 44 -9.59 12.34 13.48
CA LEU A 44 -10.74 11.92 14.29
C LEU A 44 -11.19 13.04 15.24
N TRP A 45 -10.24 13.72 15.91
CA TRP A 45 -10.52 14.84 16.80
C TRP A 45 -11.26 15.99 16.08
N ARG A 46 -10.80 16.34 14.85
CA ARG A 46 -11.46 17.38 14.04
C ARG A 46 -12.83 16.93 13.54
N ARG A 47 -12.92 15.70 13.00
CA ARG A 47 -14.13 15.18 12.36
C ARG A 47 -15.25 14.90 13.35
N SER A 48 -14.93 14.27 14.48
CA SER A 48 -15.95 13.75 15.43
C SER A 48 -16.12 14.62 16.67
N PHE A 49 -15.12 15.44 17.02
CA PHE A 49 -15.12 16.24 18.24
C PHE A 49 -14.94 17.74 17.99
N GLY A 50 -15.04 18.17 16.69
CA GLY A 50 -15.01 19.61 16.34
C GLY A 50 -13.71 20.35 16.71
N ALA A 51 -12.60 19.63 16.88
CA ALA A 51 -11.32 20.17 17.35
C ALA A 51 -11.41 20.85 18.75
N ASP A 52 -12.30 20.38 19.62
CA ASP A 52 -12.47 20.91 20.98
C ASP A 52 -11.28 20.50 21.87
N PRO A 53 -10.48 21.45 22.41
CA PRO A 53 -9.35 21.13 23.29
C PRO A 53 -9.76 20.47 24.61
N SER A 54 -11.01 20.61 25.04
CA SER A 54 -11.53 20.00 26.26
C SER A 54 -11.73 18.49 26.16
N ILE A 55 -11.41 17.89 25.01
CA ILE A 55 -11.47 16.44 24.80
C ILE A 55 -10.49 15.68 25.70
N VAL A 56 -9.35 16.27 26.06
CA VAL A 56 -8.37 15.64 26.97
C VAL A 56 -8.95 15.58 28.37
N GLY A 57 -8.96 14.37 28.96
CA GLY A 57 -9.60 14.05 30.23
C GLY A 57 -11.08 13.69 30.11
N ARG A 58 -11.68 13.78 28.92
CA ARG A 58 -13.07 13.40 28.65
C ARG A 58 -13.19 11.89 28.47
N ARG A 59 -14.23 11.30 29.01
CA ARG A 59 -14.63 9.91 28.72
C ARG A 59 -15.45 9.84 27.45
N ILE A 60 -15.09 8.91 26.59
CA ILE A 60 -15.81 8.59 25.36
C ILE A 60 -16.18 7.11 25.37
N ASP A 61 -17.26 6.75 24.68
CA ASP A 61 -17.66 5.37 24.48
C ASP A 61 -17.08 4.85 23.16
N LEU A 62 -16.35 3.76 23.23
CA LEU A 62 -15.80 3.06 22.07
C LEU A 62 -16.26 1.61 22.12
N SER A 63 -17.21 1.28 21.26
CA SER A 63 -17.78 -0.07 21.16
C SER A 63 -18.31 -0.64 22.49
N GLY A 64 -18.90 0.22 23.33
CA GLY A 64 -19.44 -0.16 24.65
C GLY A 64 -18.43 -0.10 25.81
N ALA A 65 -17.16 0.19 25.52
CA ALA A 65 -16.14 0.43 26.54
C ALA A 65 -15.97 1.95 26.79
N SER A 66 -16.02 2.36 28.05
CA SER A 66 -15.79 3.76 28.44
C SER A 66 -14.29 3.99 28.64
N VAL A 67 -13.68 4.83 27.82
CA VAL A 67 -12.25 5.14 27.82
C VAL A 67 -11.99 6.64 27.98
N THR A 68 -10.91 7.01 28.64
CA THR A 68 -10.52 8.41 28.82
C THR A 68 -9.52 8.85 27.76
N VAL A 69 -9.80 9.93 27.06
CA VAL A 69 -8.86 10.52 26.09
C VAL A 69 -7.75 11.25 26.85
N VAL A 70 -6.50 10.79 26.70
CA VAL A 70 -5.34 11.40 27.39
C VAL A 70 -4.52 12.30 26.49
N GLY A 71 -4.67 12.18 25.17
CA GLY A 71 -3.95 13.03 24.22
C GLY A 71 -4.51 12.98 22.80
N VAL A 72 -4.07 13.93 22.00
CA VAL A 72 -4.37 14.01 20.57
C VAL A 72 -3.06 13.98 19.80
N GLN A 73 -2.92 13.01 18.90
CA GLN A 73 -1.76 12.83 18.04
C GLN A 73 -1.93 13.62 16.75
N GLY A 74 -0.94 14.46 16.40
CA GLY A 74 -0.94 15.23 15.16
C GLY A 74 -0.73 14.35 13.92
N ALA A 75 -1.17 14.85 12.76
CA ALA A 75 -1.11 14.17 11.47
C ALA A 75 0.31 13.85 10.95
N GLY A 76 1.35 14.38 11.59
CA GLY A 76 2.75 14.20 11.16
C GLY A 76 3.48 13.01 11.78
N GLY A 77 2.85 12.22 12.64
CA GLY A 77 3.47 11.06 13.29
C GLY A 77 3.27 9.80 12.46
N MET A 78 4.37 9.07 12.19
CA MET A 78 4.30 7.73 11.60
C MET A 78 3.76 6.78 12.65
N ALA A 79 2.45 6.53 12.62
CA ALA A 79 1.85 5.53 13.48
C ALA A 79 2.08 4.15 12.87
N PRO A 80 2.61 3.19 13.63
CA PRO A 80 2.55 1.79 13.24
C PRO A 80 1.10 1.40 12.99
N GLY A 81 0.84 0.74 11.86
CA GLY A 81 -0.52 0.39 11.47
C GLY A 81 -1.20 1.37 10.51
N GLY A 82 -0.50 2.38 10.01
CA GLY A 82 -0.83 3.25 8.84
C GLY A 82 -2.19 3.95 8.81
N ARG A 83 -3.23 3.35 9.37
CA ARG A 83 -4.63 3.82 9.36
C ARG A 83 -5.24 4.01 10.74
N ALA A 84 -4.45 3.82 11.82
CA ALA A 84 -4.98 3.96 13.15
C ALA A 84 -5.37 5.40 13.45
N GLU A 85 -6.60 5.58 13.90
CA GLU A 85 -7.13 6.86 14.38
C GLU A 85 -7.20 6.91 15.90
N ILE A 86 -7.05 5.73 16.57
CA ILE A 86 -7.03 5.58 18.02
C ILE A 86 -5.90 4.63 18.41
N TRP A 87 -5.15 4.96 19.44
CA TRP A 87 -4.12 4.13 20.06
C TRP A 87 -4.52 3.78 21.48
N PHE A 88 -4.65 2.47 21.72
CA PHE A 88 -4.89 1.90 23.04
C PHE A 88 -3.57 1.45 23.65
N PRO A 89 -3.37 1.54 24.98
CA PRO A 89 -2.27 0.84 25.62
C PRO A 89 -2.46 -0.67 25.49
N TRP A 90 -1.41 -1.37 25.11
CA TRP A 90 -1.44 -2.82 25.11
C TRP A 90 -1.24 -3.32 26.53
N VAL A 91 -2.30 -3.88 27.10
CA VAL A 91 -2.34 -4.40 28.46
C VAL A 91 -2.22 -5.92 28.40
N LEU A 92 -1.22 -6.46 29.11
CA LEU A 92 -1.05 -7.89 29.29
C LEU A 92 -1.86 -8.36 30.49
N ASP A 93 -2.89 -9.19 30.28
CA ASP A 93 -3.55 -9.91 31.38
C ASP A 93 -2.75 -11.19 31.67
N PRO A 94 -2.07 -11.31 32.82
CA PRO A 94 -1.30 -12.50 33.16
C PRO A 94 -2.16 -13.74 33.40
N ARG A 95 -3.48 -13.62 33.38
CA ARG A 95 -4.44 -14.72 33.54
C ARG A 95 -4.99 -15.20 32.17
N ASP A 96 -4.67 -14.50 31.09
CA ASP A 96 -5.10 -14.87 29.76
C ASP A 96 -4.15 -15.94 29.17
N ASP A 97 -4.57 -17.18 29.28
CA ASP A 97 -3.83 -18.33 28.74
C ASP A 97 -3.79 -18.33 27.20
N ASP A 98 -4.68 -17.56 26.54
CA ASP A 98 -4.77 -17.45 25.08
C ASP A 98 -3.92 -16.32 24.49
N PHE A 99 -3.30 -15.52 25.34
CA PHE A 99 -2.40 -14.44 24.93
C PHE A 99 -1.31 -14.91 23.93
N TRP A 100 -0.77 -16.11 24.15
CA TRP A 100 0.27 -16.70 23.31
C TRP A 100 -0.21 -17.10 21.92
N LYS A 101 -1.53 -17.19 21.71
CA LYS A 101 -2.15 -17.50 20.43
C LYS A 101 -2.33 -16.26 19.54
N ALA A 102 -2.19 -15.06 20.10
CA ALA A 102 -2.23 -13.82 19.35
C ALA A 102 -1.00 -13.71 18.44
N GLN A 103 -1.20 -13.89 17.14
CA GLN A 103 -0.16 -13.77 16.13
C GLN A 103 -0.24 -12.39 15.46
N GLY A 104 0.90 -11.87 15.00
CA GLY A 104 0.92 -10.69 14.15
C GLY A 104 1.35 -9.39 14.84
N HIS A 105 2.28 -9.46 15.78
CA HIS A 105 2.85 -8.25 16.40
C HIS A 105 4.00 -7.68 15.56
N THR A 106 3.96 -6.38 15.34
CA THR A 106 5.06 -5.63 14.73
C THR A 106 5.90 -4.99 15.84
N TRP A 107 7.19 -5.29 15.84
CA TRP A 107 8.15 -4.72 16.78
C TRP A 107 8.83 -3.51 16.16
N VAL A 108 8.90 -2.42 16.89
CA VAL A 108 9.62 -1.21 16.48
C VAL A 108 10.70 -0.94 17.52
N GLY A 109 11.93 -0.82 17.06
CA GLY A 109 13.09 -0.54 17.90
C GLY A 109 13.88 0.65 17.39
N VAL A 110 14.61 1.29 18.30
CA VAL A 110 15.60 2.32 17.97
C VAL A 110 16.99 1.75 18.19
N LEU A 111 17.81 1.78 17.16
CA LEU A 111 19.20 1.33 17.27
C LEU A 111 19.99 2.29 18.17
N ARG A 112 20.87 1.72 18.98
CA ARG A 112 21.84 2.52 19.77
C ARG A 112 22.84 3.21 18.82
N ASP A 113 23.43 4.29 19.29
CA ASP A 113 24.47 4.98 18.54
C ASP A 113 25.61 4.01 18.17
N GLY A 114 25.93 3.95 16.89
CA GLY A 114 26.96 3.08 16.34
C GLY A 114 26.52 1.66 16.00
N ALA A 115 25.31 1.22 16.34
CA ALA A 115 24.77 -0.08 15.94
C ALA A 115 24.26 -0.04 14.48
N THR A 116 24.40 -1.14 13.77
CA THR A 116 23.95 -1.30 12.40
C THR A 116 22.72 -2.19 12.32
N MET A 117 22.05 -2.18 11.16
CA MET A 117 20.90 -3.09 10.87
C MET A 117 21.35 -4.56 10.89
N ASP A 118 22.58 -4.84 10.45
CA ASP A 118 23.16 -6.19 10.46
C ASP A 118 23.38 -6.68 11.90
N ASP A 119 23.85 -5.81 12.81
CA ASP A 119 23.96 -6.13 14.23
C ASP A 119 22.60 -6.48 14.82
N ALA A 120 21.57 -5.68 14.53
CA ALA A 120 20.21 -5.94 15.00
C ALA A 120 19.65 -7.26 14.45
N PHE A 121 19.94 -7.59 13.21
CA PHE A 121 19.51 -8.85 12.58
C PHE A 121 20.17 -10.05 13.26
N VAL A 122 21.49 -10.00 13.51
CA VAL A 122 22.21 -11.07 14.21
C VAL A 122 21.68 -11.26 15.64
N GLU A 123 21.43 -10.17 16.36
CA GLU A 123 20.90 -10.23 17.72
C GLU A 123 19.47 -10.80 17.76
N LEU A 124 18.62 -10.43 16.77
CA LEU A 124 17.28 -10.96 16.62
C LEU A 124 17.28 -12.46 16.29
N GLN A 125 18.18 -12.91 15.43
CA GLN A 125 18.35 -14.36 15.15
C GLN A 125 18.75 -15.13 16.41
N ALA A 126 19.72 -14.63 17.17
CA ALA A 126 20.13 -15.24 18.43
C ALA A 126 18.99 -15.28 19.46
N PHE A 127 18.17 -14.24 19.49
CA PHE A 127 16.96 -14.19 20.33
C PHE A 127 15.94 -15.25 19.91
N ASN A 128 15.66 -15.38 18.62
CA ASN A 128 14.75 -16.38 18.08
C ASN A 128 15.21 -17.83 18.36
N GLU A 129 16.50 -18.11 18.20
CA GLU A 129 17.07 -19.40 18.59
C GLU A 129 16.91 -19.70 20.09
N ARG A 130 17.01 -18.67 20.91
CA ARG A 130 16.80 -18.78 22.36
C ARG A 130 15.32 -19.06 22.68
N LEU A 131 14.37 -18.39 21.98
CA LEU A 131 12.93 -18.64 22.12
C LEU A 131 12.60 -20.08 21.71
N SER A 132 13.12 -20.56 20.58
CA SER A 132 12.92 -21.96 20.15
C SER A 132 13.44 -22.99 21.17
N ARG A 133 14.50 -22.69 21.88
CA ARG A 133 15.03 -23.56 22.95
C ARG A 133 14.18 -23.53 24.22
N LEU A 134 13.66 -22.36 24.58
CA LEU A 134 12.87 -22.16 25.81
C LEU A 134 11.42 -22.63 25.63
N PHE A 135 10.87 -22.42 24.43
CA PHE A 135 9.47 -22.64 24.12
C PHE A 135 9.31 -23.41 22.80
N PRO A 136 9.84 -24.64 22.68
CA PRO A 136 9.86 -25.37 21.40
C PRO A 136 8.47 -25.70 20.84
N MET A 137 7.45 -25.73 21.70
CA MET A 137 6.06 -25.94 21.30
C MET A 137 5.50 -24.73 20.53
N PHE A 138 5.86 -23.51 20.95
CA PHE A 138 5.37 -22.27 20.32
C PHE A 138 6.29 -21.78 19.20
N TYR A 139 7.60 -22.05 19.34
CA TYR A 139 8.65 -21.63 18.41
C TYR A 139 9.47 -22.85 18.00
N PRO A 140 8.96 -23.76 17.14
CA PRO A 140 9.72 -24.94 16.73
C PRO A 140 11.01 -24.54 16.00
N PRO A 141 12.04 -25.39 16.01
CA PRO A 141 13.28 -25.14 15.27
C PRO A 141 12.99 -24.85 13.80
N GLY A 142 13.59 -23.77 13.26
CA GLY A 142 13.33 -23.30 11.89
C GLY A 142 12.10 -22.38 11.74
N PHE A 143 11.29 -22.22 12.77
CA PHE A 143 10.20 -21.23 12.76
C PHE A 143 10.72 -19.79 12.56
N SER A 144 11.94 -19.53 13.03
CA SER A 144 12.59 -18.23 12.93
C SER A 144 13.09 -17.85 11.54
N ASP A 145 13.30 -18.81 10.64
CA ASP A 145 13.94 -18.55 9.34
C ASP A 145 13.08 -17.70 8.39
N GLY A 146 11.78 -17.58 8.68
CA GLY A 146 10.85 -16.75 7.90
C GLY A 146 10.24 -15.55 8.64
N LEU A 147 10.43 -15.44 9.97
CA LEU A 147 9.69 -14.47 10.79
C LEU A 147 10.46 -13.20 11.11
N ALA A 148 11.77 -13.21 11.07
CA ALA A 148 12.59 -12.07 11.46
C ALA A 148 13.14 -11.33 10.26
N THR A 149 12.39 -10.43 9.70
CA THR A 149 12.91 -9.41 8.80
C THR A 149 13.14 -8.12 9.57
N VAL A 150 14.40 -7.75 9.77
CA VAL A 150 14.73 -6.41 10.24
C VAL A 150 14.72 -5.48 9.04
N ALA A 151 13.78 -4.57 9.01
CA ALA A 151 13.71 -3.55 7.98
C ALA A 151 13.65 -2.16 8.63
N ARG A 152 14.21 -1.16 7.96
CA ARG A 152 13.98 0.22 8.38
C ARG A 152 12.48 0.50 8.32
N ALA A 153 11.93 1.13 9.35
CA ALA A 153 10.51 1.43 9.42
C ALA A 153 10.00 2.23 8.21
N ASP A 154 10.87 3.08 7.62
CA ASP A 154 10.58 3.83 6.40
C ASP A 154 10.76 2.99 5.11
N GLU A 155 11.51 1.90 5.15
CA GLU A 155 11.84 1.09 3.98
C GLU A 155 10.68 0.18 3.55
N ALA A 156 9.95 -0.41 4.48
CA ALA A 156 8.75 -1.19 4.19
C ALA A 156 7.71 -0.35 3.44
N GLN A 157 7.49 0.87 3.92
CA GLN A 157 6.58 1.83 3.27
C GLN A 157 7.14 2.33 1.93
N ARG A 158 8.45 2.58 1.83
CA ARG A 158 9.11 2.98 0.57
C ARG A 158 9.04 1.91 -0.49
N ARG A 159 9.19 0.62 -0.15
CA ARG A 159 9.12 -0.49 -1.12
C ARG A 159 7.76 -0.57 -1.79
N MET A 160 6.66 -0.38 -1.05
CA MET A 160 5.30 -0.38 -1.62
C MET A 160 5.09 0.74 -2.65
N ILE A 161 5.73 1.89 -2.47
CA ILE A 161 5.48 3.10 -3.27
C ILE A 161 6.57 3.33 -4.32
N SER A 162 7.78 2.77 -4.15
CA SER A 162 8.95 3.07 -4.98
C SER A 162 8.76 2.69 -6.44
N THR A 163 8.24 1.50 -6.72
CA THR A 163 8.06 1.03 -8.11
C THR A 163 7.01 1.84 -8.86
N PRO A 164 5.79 2.08 -8.34
CA PRO A 164 4.83 2.98 -8.98
C PRO A 164 5.37 4.41 -9.17
N LEU A 165 6.09 4.95 -8.18
CA LEU A 165 6.66 6.30 -8.28
C LEU A 165 7.77 6.37 -9.35
N LEU A 166 8.63 5.36 -9.47
CA LEU A 166 9.66 5.32 -10.51
C LEU A 166 9.05 5.22 -11.90
N LEU A 167 7.98 4.45 -12.08
CA LEU A 167 7.25 4.37 -13.34
C LEU A 167 6.60 5.71 -13.69
N LEU A 168 5.97 6.37 -12.73
CA LEU A 168 5.37 7.69 -12.91
C LEU A 168 6.43 8.75 -13.25
N LEU A 169 7.56 8.73 -12.55
CA LEU A 169 8.69 9.63 -12.81
C LEU A 169 9.27 9.40 -14.21
N GLY A 170 9.47 8.14 -14.59
CA GLY A 170 9.95 7.76 -15.93
C GLY A 170 9.00 8.21 -17.05
N GLY A 171 7.69 7.99 -16.88
CA GLY A 171 6.67 8.45 -17.81
C GLY A 171 6.64 9.98 -17.93
N THR A 172 6.71 10.69 -16.81
CA THR A 172 6.77 12.16 -16.77
C THR A 172 8.04 12.69 -17.46
N ALA A 173 9.19 12.06 -17.24
CA ALA A 173 10.44 12.44 -17.89
C ALA A 173 10.38 12.25 -19.42
N LEU A 174 9.77 11.14 -19.89
CA LEU A 174 9.55 10.89 -21.31
C LEU A 174 8.61 11.93 -21.94
N LEU A 175 7.48 12.22 -21.30
CA LEU A 175 6.55 13.27 -21.76
C LEU A 175 7.23 14.63 -21.85
N MET A 176 8.05 14.97 -20.86
CA MET A 176 8.82 16.19 -20.86
C MET A 176 9.84 16.24 -21.99
N LEU A 177 10.51 15.13 -22.26
CA LEU A 177 11.45 15.03 -23.38
C LEU A 177 10.76 15.23 -24.74
N VAL A 178 9.60 14.59 -24.95
CA VAL A 178 8.78 14.80 -26.17
C VAL A 178 8.36 16.24 -26.31
N THR A 179 7.91 16.86 -25.21
CA THR A 179 7.52 18.27 -25.20
C THR A 179 8.69 19.18 -25.54
N ALA A 180 9.86 18.94 -24.93
CA ALA A 180 11.08 19.70 -25.22
C ALA A 180 11.52 19.59 -26.70
N LEU A 181 11.43 18.39 -27.28
CA LEU A 181 11.71 18.18 -28.69
C LEU A 181 10.70 18.89 -29.61
N ASN A 182 9.40 18.87 -29.26
CA ASN A 182 8.35 19.57 -30.01
C ASN A 182 8.58 21.08 -30.00
N VAL A 183 8.84 21.65 -28.84
CA VAL A 183 9.14 23.09 -28.71
C VAL A 183 10.43 23.43 -29.42
N GLY A 184 11.48 22.59 -29.31
CA GLY A 184 12.74 22.77 -30.03
C GLY A 184 12.53 22.83 -31.55
N ASN A 185 11.69 21.95 -32.10
CA ASN A 185 11.33 21.98 -33.54
C ASN A 185 10.60 23.24 -33.95
N LEU A 186 9.62 23.70 -33.15
CA LEU A 186 8.89 24.95 -33.43
C LEU A 186 9.81 26.15 -33.38
N LEU A 187 10.71 26.24 -32.41
CA LEU A 187 11.66 27.33 -32.27
C LEU A 187 12.68 27.34 -33.43
N LEU A 188 13.14 26.14 -33.83
CA LEU A 188 14.03 26.03 -35.00
C LEU A 188 13.33 26.51 -36.29
N GLY A 189 12.06 26.11 -36.49
CA GLY A 189 11.23 26.58 -37.63
C GLY A 189 11.06 28.10 -37.65
N GLN A 190 10.75 28.68 -36.47
CA GLN A 190 10.64 30.14 -36.31
C GLN A 190 11.97 30.85 -36.55
N ALA A 191 13.08 30.31 -36.05
CA ALA A 191 14.40 30.87 -36.30
C ALA A 191 14.77 30.92 -37.79
N ILE A 192 14.41 29.86 -38.54
CA ILE A 192 14.62 29.82 -40.00
C ILE A 192 13.76 30.89 -40.72
N GLN A 193 12.49 31.01 -40.37
CA GLN A 193 11.58 32.03 -40.93
C GLN A 193 12.04 33.48 -40.63
N ARG A 194 12.47 33.74 -39.41
CA ARG A 194 12.96 35.07 -38.96
C ARG A 194 14.37 35.39 -39.46
N ARG A 195 15.07 34.46 -40.11
CA ARG A 195 16.45 34.62 -40.58
C ARG A 195 16.59 35.82 -41.54
N LYS A 196 15.65 36.01 -42.46
CA LYS A 196 15.64 37.18 -43.39
C LYS A 196 15.46 38.51 -42.63
N GLU A 197 14.56 38.53 -41.67
CA GLU A 197 14.29 39.71 -40.82
C GLU A 197 15.50 40.08 -39.96
N MET A 198 16.15 39.07 -39.32
CA MET A 198 17.37 39.28 -38.54
C MET A 198 18.54 39.72 -39.40
N ALA A 199 18.68 39.22 -40.63
CA ALA A 199 19.69 39.66 -41.56
C ALA A 199 19.52 41.14 -41.99
N VAL A 200 18.28 41.57 -42.23
CA VAL A 200 17.96 42.97 -42.54
C VAL A 200 18.26 43.86 -41.35
N ARG A 201 17.89 43.48 -40.13
CA ARG A 201 18.19 44.24 -38.90
C ARG A 201 19.69 44.33 -38.63
N ALA A 202 20.44 43.25 -38.87
CA ALA A 202 21.90 43.24 -38.76
C ALA A 202 22.55 44.18 -39.80
N ALA A 203 22.05 44.18 -41.05
CA ALA A 203 22.51 45.11 -42.09
C ALA A 203 22.21 46.58 -41.78
N LEU A 204 21.15 46.87 -41.03
CA LEU A 204 20.79 48.19 -40.53
C LEU A 204 21.52 48.57 -39.24
N GLY A 205 22.52 47.80 -38.80
CA GLY A 205 23.40 48.16 -37.69
C GLY A 205 22.93 47.64 -36.29
N ALA A 206 21.95 46.74 -36.24
CA ALA A 206 21.56 46.16 -34.95
C ALA A 206 22.69 45.27 -34.43
N SER A 207 23.17 45.53 -33.20
CA SER A 207 24.18 44.69 -32.55
C SER A 207 23.60 43.29 -32.21
N GLY A 208 24.40 42.23 -32.41
CA GLY A 208 24.01 40.86 -32.11
C GLY A 208 23.49 40.67 -30.65
N GLY A 209 24.05 41.45 -29.71
CA GLY A 209 23.59 41.41 -28.33
C GLY A 209 22.14 41.91 -28.13
N ARG A 210 21.67 42.86 -28.96
CA ARG A 210 20.27 43.35 -28.90
C ARG A 210 19.28 42.26 -29.35
N ILE A 211 19.66 41.50 -30.38
CA ILE A 211 18.84 40.38 -30.89
C ILE A 211 18.80 39.23 -29.86
N VAL A 212 19.93 38.88 -29.27
CA VAL A 212 20.00 37.83 -28.20
C VAL A 212 19.14 38.26 -27.00
N LYS A 213 19.25 39.55 -26.56
CA LYS A 213 18.43 40.06 -25.46
C LYS A 213 16.94 39.97 -25.75
N GLN A 214 16.50 40.24 -26.97
CA GLN A 214 15.10 40.13 -27.36
C GLN A 214 14.62 38.69 -27.28
N LEU A 215 15.38 37.71 -27.84
CA LEU A 215 15.05 36.27 -27.79
C LEU A 215 14.94 35.77 -26.34
N LEU A 216 15.88 36.17 -25.48
CA LEU A 216 15.86 35.82 -24.07
C LEU A 216 14.65 36.35 -23.33
N VAL A 217 14.25 37.61 -23.59
CA VAL A 217 13.07 38.24 -22.97
C VAL A 217 11.79 37.53 -23.45
N GLU A 218 11.62 37.29 -24.75
CA GLU A 218 10.45 36.54 -25.26
C GLU A 218 10.33 35.15 -24.63
N GLY A 219 11.42 34.38 -24.59
CA GLY A 219 11.43 33.06 -24.01
C GLY A 219 11.23 33.05 -22.48
N THR A 220 11.76 34.08 -21.78
CA THR A 220 11.57 34.19 -20.31
C THR A 220 10.11 34.48 -19.97
N VAL A 221 9.45 35.38 -20.70
CA VAL A 221 8.03 35.70 -20.49
C VAL A 221 7.15 34.43 -20.69
N LEU A 222 7.41 33.69 -21.78
CA LEU A 222 6.69 32.43 -22.04
C LEU A 222 6.92 31.40 -20.94
N THR A 223 8.17 31.28 -20.47
CA THR A 223 8.50 30.32 -19.38
C THR A 223 7.81 30.70 -18.07
N ILE A 224 7.78 31.97 -17.69
CA ILE A 224 7.09 32.44 -16.48
C ILE A 224 5.59 32.12 -16.55
N LEU A 225 4.95 32.39 -17.69
CA LEU A 225 3.53 32.06 -17.90
C LEU A 225 3.28 30.57 -17.81
N ALA A 226 4.14 29.76 -18.43
CA ALA A 226 4.03 28.30 -18.38
C ALA A 226 4.20 27.76 -16.95
N ILE A 227 5.14 28.30 -16.16
CA ILE A 227 5.34 27.97 -14.74
C ILE A 227 4.08 28.30 -13.94
N GLY A 228 3.51 29.49 -14.12
CA GLY A 228 2.29 29.90 -13.42
C GLY A 228 1.12 28.95 -13.69
N VAL A 229 0.87 28.63 -14.96
CA VAL A 229 -0.16 27.66 -15.34
C VAL A 229 0.17 26.25 -14.82
N GLY A 230 1.42 25.81 -14.90
CA GLY A 230 1.87 24.48 -14.44
C GLY A 230 1.71 24.30 -12.94
N ILE A 231 2.08 25.29 -12.13
CA ILE A 231 1.92 25.24 -10.67
C ILE A 231 0.42 25.21 -10.31
N THR A 232 -0.38 26.04 -10.96
CA THR A 232 -1.82 26.11 -10.71
C THR A 232 -2.51 24.78 -11.09
N ALA A 233 -2.25 24.27 -12.28
CA ALA A 233 -2.80 22.98 -12.72
C ALA A 233 -2.30 21.82 -11.87
N GLY A 234 -1.02 21.82 -11.49
CA GLY A 234 -0.41 20.79 -10.64
C GLY A 234 -0.96 20.77 -9.23
N SER A 235 -1.24 21.94 -8.64
CA SER A 235 -1.84 22.00 -7.29
C SER A 235 -3.28 21.48 -7.26
N PHE A 236 -4.09 21.81 -8.25
CA PHE A 236 -5.46 21.30 -8.36
C PHE A 236 -5.50 19.82 -8.79
N GLY A 237 -4.69 19.44 -9.79
CA GLY A 237 -4.67 18.06 -10.31
C GLY A 237 -4.04 17.08 -9.35
N GLY A 238 -2.98 17.46 -8.65
CA GLY A 238 -2.27 16.61 -7.70
C GLY A 238 -3.15 16.18 -6.53
N GLN A 239 -3.98 17.08 -6.00
CA GLN A 239 -4.95 16.75 -4.95
C GLN A 239 -5.99 15.72 -5.45
N ARG A 240 -6.55 15.94 -6.65
CA ARG A 240 -7.54 15.02 -7.24
C ARG A 240 -6.95 13.63 -7.55
N ILE A 241 -5.71 13.58 -8.01
CA ILE A 241 -5.01 12.32 -8.24
C ILE A 241 -4.73 11.61 -6.91
N ALA A 242 -4.29 12.32 -5.88
CA ALA A 242 -4.10 11.75 -4.56
C ALA A 242 -5.41 11.17 -4.00
N ASP A 243 -6.53 11.89 -4.11
CA ASP A 243 -7.85 11.42 -3.67
C ASP A 243 -8.31 10.15 -4.40
N LEU A 244 -7.94 9.98 -5.68
CA LEU A 244 -8.35 8.82 -6.49
C LEU A 244 -7.49 7.57 -6.27
N PHE A 245 -6.19 7.73 -6.06
CA PHE A 245 -5.25 6.61 -6.02
C PHE A 245 -4.79 6.22 -4.62
N VAL A 246 -4.85 7.13 -3.67
CA VAL A 246 -4.28 6.92 -2.34
C VAL A 246 -5.36 6.55 -1.33
N GLY A 247 -6.63 6.78 -1.65
CA GLY A 247 -7.75 6.62 -0.73
C GLY A 247 -7.50 7.38 0.57
N GLU A 248 -8.29 7.14 1.59
CA GLU A 248 -8.10 7.74 2.93
C GLU A 248 -6.84 7.23 3.68
N ALA A 249 -6.07 6.33 3.07
CA ALA A 249 -5.00 5.56 3.72
C ALA A 249 -3.65 6.25 3.83
N VAL A 250 -3.37 7.23 2.98
CA VAL A 250 -2.16 8.04 3.10
C VAL A 250 -2.61 9.46 3.34
N VAL A 251 -2.48 9.92 4.57
CA VAL A 251 -2.42 11.35 4.85
C VAL A 251 -1.15 11.84 4.13
N VAL A 252 -1.28 12.15 2.85
CA VAL A 252 -0.30 12.97 2.15
C VAL A 252 -0.33 14.28 2.95
N SER A 253 0.60 14.37 3.88
CA SER A 253 0.80 15.61 4.65
C SER A 253 0.84 16.74 3.66
N SER A 254 -0.16 17.52 3.71
CA SER A 254 -0.80 18.39 2.75
C SER A 254 0.03 19.61 2.31
N SER A 255 1.28 19.45 1.97
CA SER A 255 1.94 20.50 1.23
C SER A 255 2.42 19.98 -0.12
N VAL A 256 1.51 19.99 -1.10
CA VAL A 256 1.84 19.98 -2.54
C VAL A 256 2.94 21.03 -2.85
N LEU A 257 3.14 21.98 -1.95
CA LEU A 257 4.14 23.04 -1.98
C LEU A 257 5.29 22.82 -0.97
N SER A 258 5.72 21.56 -0.73
CA SER A 258 6.92 21.34 0.08
C SER A 258 8.14 22.00 -0.57
N PRO A 259 9.12 22.50 0.20
CA PRO A 259 10.32 23.15 -0.33
C PRO A 259 11.07 22.28 -1.35
N SER A 260 11.06 20.96 -1.18
CA SER A 260 11.67 19.99 -2.09
C SER A 260 10.94 19.91 -3.43
N VAL A 261 9.61 19.92 -3.43
CA VAL A 261 8.78 19.94 -4.66
C VAL A 261 8.97 21.24 -5.40
N LEU A 262 8.99 22.37 -4.69
CA LEU A 262 9.25 23.68 -5.29
C LEU A 262 10.67 23.77 -5.88
N ALA A 263 11.68 23.26 -5.19
CA ALA A 263 13.06 23.20 -5.68
C ALA A 263 13.18 22.34 -6.94
N PHE A 264 12.52 21.17 -6.96
CA PHE A 264 12.47 20.31 -8.13
C PHE A 264 11.75 20.97 -9.30
N ALA A 265 10.58 21.58 -9.08
CA ALA A 265 9.84 22.32 -10.10
C ALA A 265 10.64 23.49 -10.66
N LEU A 266 11.37 24.21 -9.80
CA LEU A 266 12.25 25.31 -10.20
C LEU A 266 13.43 24.81 -11.05
N ALA A 267 14.08 23.71 -10.64
CA ALA A 267 15.18 23.09 -11.39
C ALA A 267 14.72 22.64 -12.78
N LEU A 268 13.54 22.03 -12.85
CA LEU A 268 12.93 21.57 -14.08
C LEU A 268 12.55 22.73 -15.01
N SER A 269 12.00 23.79 -14.42
CA SER A 269 11.67 25.04 -15.13
C SER A 269 12.91 25.75 -15.67
N LEU A 270 14.00 25.74 -14.91
CA LEU A 270 15.28 26.29 -15.34
C LEU A 270 15.87 25.48 -16.50
N LEU A 271 15.78 24.16 -16.43
CA LEU A 271 16.20 23.26 -17.52
C LEU A 271 15.39 23.53 -18.79
N ALA A 272 14.07 23.62 -18.67
CA ALA A 272 13.17 23.97 -19.78
C ALA A 272 13.53 25.35 -20.36
N TRP A 273 13.76 26.33 -19.51
CA TRP A 273 14.19 27.67 -19.93
C TRP A 273 15.53 27.65 -20.68
N MET A 274 16.52 26.87 -20.20
CA MET A 274 17.81 26.70 -20.89
C MET A 274 17.65 26.08 -22.26
N VAL A 275 16.81 25.06 -22.41
CA VAL A 275 16.54 24.43 -23.71
C VAL A 275 15.81 25.37 -24.64
N LEU A 276 14.74 26.02 -24.19
CA LEU A 276 13.90 26.93 -24.94
C LEU A 276 14.68 28.15 -25.46
N ASN A 277 15.55 28.70 -24.65
CA ASN A 277 16.31 29.93 -24.98
C ASN A 277 17.72 29.61 -25.51
N GLY A 278 18.35 28.56 -25.00
CA GLY A 278 19.71 28.19 -25.34
C GLY A 278 19.86 27.73 -26.79
N VAL A 279 18.90 26.96 -27.31
CA VAL A 279 18.95 26.44 -28.69
C VAL A 279 18.88 27.56 -29.74
N PRO A 280 17.91 28.51 -29.68
CA PRO A 280 17.85 29.63 -30.61
C PRO A 280 19.07 30.56 -30.52
N VAL A 281 19.52 30.86 -29.30
CA VAL A 281 20.68 31.73 -29.07
C VAL A 281 21.96 31.06 -29.59
N ALA A 282 22.18 29.79 -29.27
CA ALA A 282 23.34 29.05 -29.77
C ALA A 282 23.35 28.96 -31.28
N HIS A 283 22.19 28.72 -31.91
CA HIS A 283 22.06 28.72 -33.37
C HIS A 283 22.38 30.08 -33.96
N PHE A 284 21.85 31.15 -33.37
CA PHE A 284 22.15 32.53 -33.82
C PHE A 284 23.65 32.87 -33.72
N LEU A 285 24.28 32.57 -32.57
CA LEU A 285 25.72 32.83 -32.39
C LEU A 285 26.62 31.99 -33.31
N ARG A 286 26.25 30.75 -33.60
CA ARG A 286 26.98 29.90 -34.58
C ARG A 286 26.85 30.48 -35.99
N THR A 287 25.70 30.93 -36.39
CA THR A 287 25.47 31.51 -37.74
C THR A 287 26.19 32.86 -37.88
N GLN A 288 26.28 33.68 -36.84
CA GLN A 288 27.08 34.91 -36.86
C GLN A 288 28.59 34.63 -37.01
N ARG A 289 29.12 33.60 -36.31
CA ARG A 289 30.56 33.24 -36.39
C ARG A 289 30.98 32.62 -37.70
N ALA A 290 30.05 31.93 -38.35
CA ALA A 290 30.33 31.21 -39.60
C ALA A 290 30.27 32.09 -40.85
N GLY A 291 29.99 33.39 -40.73
CA GLY A 291 29.72 34.28 -41.87
C GLY A 291 28.45 33.85 -42.66
N LEU A 292 27.94 34.71 -43.54
CA LEU A 292 26.67 34.52 -44.26
C LEU A 292 26.67 33.30 -45.27
N THR A 293 27.67 32.42 -45.20
CA THR A 293 27.89 31.34 -46.18
C THR A 293 27.57 29.94 -45.72
N VAL A 294 26.88 29.77 -44.56
CA VAL A 294 26.49 28.42 -44.14
C VAL A 294 25.34 27.88 -44.98
N ALA A 295 25.65 26.86 -45.76
CA ALA A 295 24.74 26.18 -46.66
C ALA A 295 23.48 25.63 -45.95
N PRO A 296 22.32 25.56 -46.63
CA PRO A 296 21.06 25.09 -46.05
C PRO A 296 21.05 23.63 -45.60
N SER A 297 22.10 22.87 -45.87
CA SER A 297 22.16 21.41 -45.66
C SER A 297 22.24 20.96 -44.20
N SER A 298 22.82 21.76 -43.29
CA SER A 298 22.96 21.36 -41.88
C SER A 298 21.67 21.51 -41.04
N ALA A 299 20.82 22.48 -41.41
CA ALA A 299 19.55 22.67 -40.74
C ALA A 299 18.52 21.58 -41.03
N SER A 300 18.56 21.02 -42.25
CA SER A 300 17.68 19.92 -42.68
C SER A 300 18.03 18.59 -41.98
N GLY A 301 19.31 18.34 -41.71
CA GLY A 301 19.76 17.14 -40.99
C GLY A 301 19.31 17.16 -39.49
N MET A 302 19.47 18.30 -38.83
CA MET A 302 19.05 18.46 -37.42
C MET A 302 17.52 18.35 -37.29
N HIS A 303 16.75 18.93 -38.22
CA HIS A 303 15.30 18.82 -38.20
C HIS A 303 14.85 17.35 -38.39
N ARG A 304 15.47 16.60 -39.30
CA ARG A 304 15.18 15.17 -39.49
C ARG A 304 15.48 14.34 -38.25
N SER A 305 16.64 14.54 -37.62
CA SER A 305 16.98 13.78 -36.39
C SER A 305 16.06 14.12 -35.23
N LEU A 306 15.60 15.35 -35.07
CA LEU A 306 14.61 15.73 -34.09
C LEU A 306 13.24 15.08 -34.33
N VAL A 307 12.76 15.07 -35.59
CA VAL A 307 11.49 14.40 -35.97
C VAL A 307 11.60 12.89 -35.77
N MET A 308 12.72 12.27 -36.13
CA MET A 308 12.94 10.83 -35.88
C MET A 308 12.96 10.52 -34.38
N GLY A 309 13.62 11.33 -33.58
CA GLY A 309 13.62 11.20 -32.12
C GLY A 309 12.22 11.32 -31.50
N GLN A 310 11.42 12.30 -31.98
CA GLN A 310 10.03 12.45 -31.58
C GLN A 310 9.17 11.24 -31.95
N ALA A 311 9.29 10.74 -33.18
CA ALA A 311 8.56 9.56 -33.63
C ALA A 311 8.93 8.32 -32.79
N ALA A 312 10.22 8.11 -32.53
CA ALA A 312 10.70 7.01 -31.70
C ALA A 312 10.16 7.09 -30.26
N LEU A 313 10.22 8.27 -29.64
CA LEU A 313 9.69 8.49 -28.29
C LEU A 313 8.16 8.36 -28.22
N ALA A 314 7.44 8.88 -29.22
CA ALA A 314 5.99 8.73 -29.30
C ALA A 314 5.59 7.25 -29.44
N THR A 315 6.32 6.48 -30.26
CA THR A 315 6.12 5.03 -30.41
C THR A 315 6.40 4.31 -29.10
N LEU A 316 7.50 4.64 -28.41
CA LEU A 316 7.83 4.05 -27.11
C LEU A 316 6.74 4.30 -26.08
N LEU A 317 6.24 5.55 -25.98
CA LEU A 317 5.14 5.91 -25.08
C LEU A 317 3.84 5.18 -25.45
N LEU A 318 3.53 5.05 -26.73
CA LEU A 318 2.36 4.32 -27.21
C LEU A 318 2.44 2.83 -26.83
N VAL A 319 3.60 2.20 -27.02
CA VAL A 319 3.82 0.81 -26.62
C VAL A 319 3.68 0.65 -25.12
N ALA A 320 4.31 1.54 -24.32
CA ALA A 320 4.19 1.51 -22.86
C ALA A 320 2.74 1.69 -22.38
N ALA A 321 2.00 2.63 -22.97
CA ALA A 321 0.59 2.84 -22.68
C ALA A 321 -0.27 1.62 -23.04
N THR A 322 -0.01 1.00 -24.20
CA THR A 322 -0.72 -0.20 -24.64
C THR A 322 -0.46 -1.37 -23.70
N LEU A 323 0.80 -1.58 -23.30
CA LEU A 323 1.16 -2.61 -22.33
C LEU A 323 0.48 -2.37 -20.97
N LEU A 324 0.42 -1.12 -20.51
CA LEU A 324 -0.27 -0.79 -19.26
C LEU A 324 -1.78 -1.10 -19.33
N VAL A 325 -2.43 -0.69 -20.44
CA VAL A 325 -3.85 -1.00 -20.68
C VAL A 325 -4.08 -2.50 -20.76
N ALA A 326 -3.22 -3.23 -21.48
CA ALA A 326 -3.29 -4.69 -21.56
C ALA A 326 -3.10 -5.36 -20.18
N THR A 327 -2.17 -4.86 -19.36
CA THR A 327 -1.96 -5.36 -18.01
C THR A 327 -3.22 -5.15 -17.14
N VAL A 328 -3.82 -3.95 -17.19
CA VAL A 328 -5.05 -3.67 -16.45
C VAL A 328 -6.23 -4.52 -16.96
N ALA A 329 -6.34 -4.71 -18.27
CA ALA A 329 -7.36 -5.59 -18.85
C ALA A 329 -7.16 -7.05 -18.39
N ASN A 330 -5.94 -7.56 -18.48
CA ASN A 330 -5.63 -8.93 -18.03
C ASN A 330 -5.89 -9.13 -16.53
N LEU A 331 -5.60 -8.11 -15.70
CA LEU A 331 -5.90 -8.16 -14.27
C LEU A 331 -7.41 -8.23 -13.98
N ARG A 332 -8.24 -7.62 -14.83
CA ARG A 332 -9.71 -7.71 -14.71
C ARG A 332 -10.25 -9.08 -15.11
N ASP A 333 -9.58 -9.74 -16.03
CA ASP A 333 -9.99 -11.04 -16.56
C ASP A 333 -9.42 -12.21 -15.76
N VAL A 334 -8.63 -11.93 -14.69
CA VAL A 334 -8.10 -12.98 -13.81
C VAL A 334 -9.25 -13.67 -13.08
N PRO A 335 -9.37 -15.00 -13.18
CA PRO A 335 -10.39 -15.74 -12.44
C PRO A 335 -10.17 -15.56 -10.93
N LEU A 336 -11.16 -15.04 -10.24
CA LEU A 336 -11.11 -14.87 -8.77
C LEU A 336 -11.41 -16.17 -8.01
N GLY A 337 -12.02 -17.14 -8.70
CA GLY A 337 -12.53 -18.39 -8.09
C GLY A 337 -13.90 -18.21 -7.42
N PHE A 338 -14.48 -17.02 -7.51
CA PHE A 338 -15.82 -16.71 -7.03
C PHE A 338 -16.49 -15.65 -7.92
N ASP A 339 -17.81 -15.49 -7.82
CA ASP A 339 -18.55 -14.46 -8.54
C ASP A 339 -18.67 -13.19 -7.69
N PRO A 340 -17.99 -12.08 -8.07
CA PRO A 340 -18.08 -10.82 -7.35
C PRO A 340 -19.39 -10.05 -7.67
N GLY A 341 -20.17 -10.52 -8.67
CA GLY A 341 -21.39 -9.84 -9.14
C GLY A 341 -22.48 -9.88 -8.08
N GLY A 342 -22.83 -8.71 -7.52
CA GLY A 342 -23.87 -8.61 -6.48
C GLY A 342 -23.38 -8.92 -5.06
N LEU A 343 -22.13 -9.30 -4.86
CA LEU A 343 -21.57 -9.55 -3.54
C LEU A 343 -21.34 -8.23 -2.79
N VAL A 344 -21.90 -8.13 -1.59
CA VAL A 344 -21.69 -7.00 -0.68
C VAL A 344 -21.00 -7.48 0.57
N ALA A 345 -19.82 -6.93 0.87
CA ALA A 345 -19.08 -7.22 2.08
C ALA A 345 -19.31 -6.14 3.14
N VAL A 346 -19.54 -6.55 4.37
CA VAL A 346 -19.70 -5.67 5.53
C VAL A 346 -18.74 -6.13 6.61
N GLU A 347 -17.84 -5.27 7.02
CA GLU A 347 -16.95 -5.53 8.15
C GLU A 347 -17.66 -5.22 9.45
N LEU A 348 -17.61 -6.17 10.38
CA LEU A 348 -18.28 -6.08 11.68
C LEU A 348 -17.26 -6.28 12.79
N SER A 349 -17.26 -5.36 13.74
CA SER A 349 -16.48 -5.45 14.98
C SER A 349 -17.43 -5.35 16.17
N PRO A 350 -18.01 -6.48 16.60
CA PRO A 350 -18.88 -6.46 17.78
C PRO A 350 -18.10 -6.08 19.03
N PRO A 351 -18.75 -5.40 20.00
CA PRO A 351 -18.14 -5.14 21.29
C PRO A 351 -17.70 -6.46 21.98
N GLU A 352 -16.55 -6.46 22.66
CA GLU A 352 -16.06 -7.63 23.41
C GLU A 352 -17.09 -8.16 24.40
N THR A 353 -17.83 -7.25 25.08
CA THR A 353 -18.92 -7.60 26.00
C THR A 353 -20.06 -8.38 25.34
N THR A 354 -20.20 -8.31 24.03
CA THR A 354 -21.23 -9.07 23.28
C THR A 354 -20.76 -10.48 22.93
N VAL A 355 -19.44 -10.68 22.84
CA VAL A 355 -18.80 -11.92 22.37
C VAL A 355 -17.82 -12.50 23.38
N GLU A 356 -18.02 -12.26 24.67
CA GLU A 356 -17.17 -12.71 25.78
C GLU A 356 -16.95 -14.22 25.83
N THR A 357 -17.93 -14.99 25.38
CA THR A 357 -17.87 -16.44 25.37
C THR A 357 -18.14 -16.98 23.98
N VAL A 358 -17.65 -18.19 23.68
CA VAL A 358 -17.95 -18.89 22.41
C VAL A 358 -19.47 -19.00 22.19
N ALA A 359 -20.24 -19.22 23.26
CA ALA A 359 -21.70 -19.32 23.16
C ALA A 359 -22.37 -17.99 22.83
N SER A 360 -21.93 -16.88 23.46
CA SER A 360 -22.47 -15.54 23.18
C SER A 360 -22.07 -15.08 21.78
N ALA A 361 -20.84 -15.32 21.36
CA ALA A 361 -20.37 -15.04 20.01
C ALA A 361 -21.19 -15.78 18.97
N ARG A 362 -21.39 -17.09 19.16
CA ARG A 362 -22.23 -17.91 18.28
C ARG A 362 -23.64 -17.35 18.18
N GLY A 363 -24.30 -17.08 19.32
CA GLY A 363 -25.66 -16.53 19.33
C GLY A 363 -25.78 -15.18 18.63
N PHE A 364 -24.76 -14.34 18.76
CA PHE A 364 -24.70 -13.05 18.07
C PHE A 364 -24.61 -13.24 16.55
N TYR A 365 -23.65 -14.04 16.07
CA TYR A 365 -23.45 -14.23 14.63
C TYR A 365 -24.58 -15.02 13.96
N ASP A 366 -25.11 -16.06 14.61
CA ASP A 366 -26.27 -16.80 14.08
C ASP A 366 -27.52 -15.90 13.97
N GLY A 367 -27.81 -15.09 15.00
CA GLY A 367 -28.90 -14.12 14.94
C GLY A 367 -28.68 -12.98 13.94
N LEU A 368 -27.43 -12.66 13.62
CA LEU A 368 -27.10 -11.69 12.58
C LEU A 368 -27.37 -12.28 11.18
N VAL A 369 -26.84 -13.48 10.91
CA VAL A 369 -27.06 -14.19 9.65
C VAL A 369 -28.54 -14.35 9.36
N GLU A 370 -29.33 -14.80 10.34
CA GLU A 370 -30.79 -14.98 10.19
C GLU A 370 -31.49 -13.64 9.83
N ARG A 371 -31.12 -12.55 10.51
CA ARG A 371 -31.71 -11.23 10.23
C ARG A 371 -31.35 -10.68 8.86
N VAL A 372 -30.08 -10.84 8.44
CA VAL A 372 -29.63 -10.37 7.13
C VAL A 372 -30.23 -11.22 6.02
N ALA A 373 -30.31 -12.54 6.20
CA ALA A 373 -30.94 -13.46 5.25
C ALA A 373 -32.44 -13.14 5.04
N GLY A 374 -33.11 -12.57 6.06
CA GLY A 374 -34.50 -12.13 5.98
C GLY A 374 -34.73 -10.80 5.27
N LEU A 375 -33.68 -10.10 4.86
CA LEU A 375 -33.81 -8.81 4.16
C LEU A 375 -34.27 -9.01 2.70
N PRO A 376 -35.14 -8.15 2.17
CA PRO A 376 -35.54 -8.23 0.76
C PRO A 376 -34.36 -8.00 -0.18
N GLY A 377 -34.15 -8.94 -1.12
CA GLY A 377 -33.07 -8.86 -2.11
C GLY A 377 -31.76 -9.52 -1.67
N VAL A 378 -31.70 -10.15 -0.50
CA VAL A 378 -30.58 -10.98 -0.07
C VAL A 378 -30.88 -12.42 -0.46
N GLU A 379 -30.01 -13.02 -1.27
CA GLU A 379 -30.14 -14.42 -1.75
C GLU A 379 -29.39 -15.39 -0.85
N ALA A 380 -28.20 -15.02 -0.42
CA ALA A 380 -27.35 -15.83 0.47
C ALA A 380 -26.54 -14.93 1.41
N VAL A 381 -26.20 -15.46 2.59
CA VAL A 381 -25.37 -14.77 3.60
C VAL A 381 -24.30 -15.74 4.08
N GLY A 382 -23.06 -15.29 4.11
CA GLY A 382 -21.95 -16.05 4.65
C GLY A 382 -21.06 -15.18 5.53
N LEU A 383 -20.43 -15.80 6.52
CA LEU A 383 -19.47 -15.19 7.40
C LEU A 383 -18.06 -15.68 7.07
N THR A 384 -17.09 -14.78 7.11
CA THR A 384 -15.68 -15.14 6.92
C THR A 384 -14.81 -14.29 7.83
N GLY A 385 -13.72 -14.87 8.31
CA GLY A 385 -12.72 -14.14 9.11
C GLY A 385 -11.92 -13.14 8.28
N TRP A 386 -11.78 -13.39 6.96
CA TRP A 386 -11.01 -12.57 6.04
C TRP A 386 -11.73 -12.54 4.69
N LEU A 387 -11.75 -11.39 4.04
CA LEU A 387 -12.28 -11.33 2.68
C LEU A 387 -11.29 -11.97 1.70
N PRO A 388 -11.75 -12.68 0.67
CA PRO A 388 -10.91 -13.01 -0.46
C PRO A 388 -10.22 -11.75 -1.00
N LEU A 389 -9.00 -11.87 -1.48
CA LEU A 389 -8.13 -10.76 -1.91
C LEU A 389 -7.54 -9.91 -0.76
N ASP A 390 -7.83 -10.22 0.49
CA ASP A 390 -7.12 -9.61 1.60
C ASP A 390 -5.74 -10.27 1.78
N ALA A 391 -4.68 -9.49 1.61
CA ALA A 391 -3.30 -9.96 1.74
C ALA A 391 -2.90 -10.37 3.17
N GLN A 392 -3.79 -10.20 4.14
CA GLN A 392 -3.52 -10.43 5.56
C GLN A 392 -4.00 -11.79 6.08
N ALA A 393 -4.52 -12.66 5.22
CA ALA A 393 -4.94 -13.99 5.65
C ALA A 393 -3.76 -14.74 6.30
N PRO A 394 -3.90 -15.21 7.56
CA PRO A 394 -2.84 -15.91 8.25
C PRO A 394 -2.52 -17.23 7.56
N THR A 395 -1.24 -17.55 7.42
CA THR A 395 -0.79 -18.86 6.94
C THR A 395 -0.60 -19.82 8.10
N THR A 396 -0.97 -21.10 7.88
CA THR A 396 -0.75 -22.16 8.85
C THR A 396 0.07 -23.30 8.24
N PRO A 397 0.97 -23.93 8.99
CA PRO A 397 1.64 -25.16 8.55
C PRO A 397 0.64 -26.33 8.55
N ILE A 398 0.79 -27.22 7.59
CA ILE A 398 -0.09 -28.37 7.39
C ILE A 398 0.70 -29.66 7.65
N ASN A 399 0.19 -30.48 8.56
CA ASN A 399 0.69 -31.84 8.80
C ASN A 399 -0.23 -32.87 8.15
N LEU A 400 0.34 -33.91 7.56
CA LEU A 400 -0.40 -35.02 6.99
C LEU A 400 -0.35 -36.22 7.93
N GLN A 401 -1.49 -36.81 8.26
CA GLN A 401 -1.50 -38.03 9.07
C GLN A 401 -0.78 -39.19 8.37
N SER A 402 -0.89 -39.29 7.05
CA SER A 402 -0.24 -40.30 6.23
C SER A 402 1.27 -40.16 6.10
N ALA A 403 1.79 -38.94 6.27
CA ALA A 403 3.21 -38.57 6.15
C ALA A 403 3.55 -37.42 7.11
N PRO A 404 3.61 -37.67 8.42
CA PRO A 404 3.88 -36.61 9.40
C PRO A 404 5.24 -35.97 9.15
N VAL A 405 5.25 -34.65 9.22
CA VAL A 405 6.47 -33.83 9.03
C VAL A 405 6.71 -32.92 10.22
N ASP A 406 7.94 -32.48 10.36
CA ASP A 406 8.28 -31.43 11.32
C ASP A 406 7.56 -30.12 10.95
N PRO A 407 6.96 -29.39 11.89
CA PRO A 407 6.30 -28.10 11.61
C PRO A 407 7.15 -27.11 10.82
N ALA A 408 8.46 -27.13 11.03
CA ALA A 408 9.39 -26.27 10.28
C ALA A 408 9.51 -26.63 8.78
N GLN A 409 9.23 -27.87 8.42
CA GLN A 409 9.31 -28.38 7.05
C GLN A 409 7.92 -28.53 6.40
N ALA A 410 6.86 -28.23 7.15
CA ALA A 410 5.49 -28.37 6.69
C ALA A 410 5.16 -27.35 5.58
N VAL A 411 4.34 -27.78 4.64
CA VAL A 411 3.72 -26.88 3.66
C VAL A 411 2.89 -25.85 4.41
N LYS A 412 3.05 -24.58 4.09
CA LYS A 412 2.26 -23.50 4.68
C LYS A 412 1.20 -23.05 3.67
N ALA A 413 -0.03 -22.94 4.12
CA ALA A 413 -1.14 -22.43 3.31
C ALA A 413 -1.94 -21.37 4.07
N PRO A 414 -2.58 -20.41 3.37
CA PRO A 414 -3.53 -19.50 3.97
C PRO A 414 -4.68 -20.28 4.62
N LYS A 415 -5.03 -19.88 5.86
CA LYS A 415 -6.14 -20.48 6.63
C LYS A 415 -7.25 -19.48 6.76
N GLN A 416 -8.45 -19.87 6.37
CA GLN A 416 -9.63 -19.04 6.45
C GLN A 416 -10.72 -19.69 7.29
N MET A 417 -11.27 -18.94 8.23
CA MET A 417 -12.42 -19.36 9.01
C MET A 417 -13.67 -18.92 8.30
N VAL A 418 -14.54 -19.85 7.95
CA VAL A 418 -15.78 -19.58 7.21
C VAL A 418 -16.96 -20.30 7.86
N ASP A 419 -18.15 -19.74 7.67
CA ASP A 419 -19.39 -20.46 8.00
C ASP A 419 -19.90 -21.25 6.78
N PRO A 420 -20.83 -22.17 6.94
CA PRO A 420 -21.40 -22.92 5.83
C PRO A 420 -22.03 -22.07 4.70
N GLY A 421 -22.59 -20.91 5.04
CA GLY A 421 -23.21 -20.00 4.06
C GLY A 421 -22.18 -19.29 3.16
N PHE A 422 -20.91 -19.27 3.55
CA PHE A 422 -19.83 -18.64 2.76
C PHE A 422 -19.80 -19.19 1.32
N PHE A 423 -19.83 -20.51 1.14
CA PHE A 423 -19.70 -21.11 -0.18
C PHE A 423 -20.87 -20.77 -1.09
N GLU A 424 -22.10 -20.72 -0.55
CA GLU A 424 -23.28 -20.31 -1.29
C GLU A 424 -23.24 -18.80 -1.65
N ALA A 425 -22.88 -17.94 -0.69
CA ALA A 425 -22.78 -16.52 -0.90
C ALA A 425 -21.70 -16.13 -1.95
N PHE A 426 -20.61 -16.88 -2.01
CA PHE A 426 -19.54 -16.67 -3.00
C PHE A 426 -19.75 -17.47 -4.29
N GLY A 427 -20.81 -18.29 -4.42
CA GLY A 427 -21.08 -19.11 -5.60
C GLY A 427 -20.05 -20.21 -5.81
N VAL A 428 -19.38 -20.67 -4.74
CA VAL A 428 -18.30 -21.68 -4.80
C VAL A 428 -18.90 -23.07 -4.73
N VAL A 429 -18.73 -23.85 -5.79
CA VAL A 429 -19.18 -25.24 -5.88
C VAL A 429 -17.98 -26.17 -5.69
N PRO A 430 -18.06 -27.18 -4.79
CA PRO A 430 -17.00 -28.16 -4.63
C PRO A 430 -16.70 -28.92 -5.92
N LEU A 431 -15.43 -29.14 -6.22
CA LEU A 431 -14.94 -29.99 -7.32
C LEU A 431 -15.05 -31.49 -6.95
N ALA A 432 -14.85 -31.79 -5.65
CA ALA A 432 -14.96 -33.13 -5.09
C ALA A 432 -15.45 -33.04 -3.64
N GLY A 433 -16.18 -34.07 -3.20
CA GLY A 433 -16.71 -34.12 -1.84
C GLY A 433 -17.89 -33.16 -1.62
N ARG A 434 -17.89 -32.42 -0.51
CA ARG A 434 -18.94 -31.47 -0.12
C ARG A 434 -18.36 -30.19 0.49
N SER A 435 -19.14 -29.12 0.53
CA SER A 435 -18.86 -27.92 1.32
C SER A 435 -19.02 -28.22 2.82
N LEU A 436 -18.55 -27.30 3.67
CA LEU A 436 -18.84 -27.35 5.11
C LEU A 436 -20.33 -27.15 5.34
N GLY A 437 -20.89 -27.99 6.21
CA GLY A 437 -22.28 -27.95 6.62
C GLY A 437 -22.46 -27.48 8.06
N THR A 438 -23.70 -27.35 8.49
CA THR A 438 -24.04 -27.03 9.89
C THR A 438 -23.60 -28.12 10.85
N GLU A 439 -23.46 -29.35 10.40
CA GLU A 439 -22.93 -30.49 11.14
C GLU A 439 -21.44 -30.36 11.49
N ASP A 440 -20.70 -29.56 10.71
CA ASP A 440 -19.26 -29.32 10.93
C ASP A 440 -19.00 -28.17 11.93
N ARG A 441 -20.05 -27.53 12.43
CA ARG A 441 -19.99 -26.44 13.44
C ARG A 441 -19.74 -26.96 14.84
N ALA A 442 -18.71 -27.76 15.07
CA ALA A 442 -18.32 -28.21 16.40
C ALA A 442 -17.52 -27.12 17.15
N ALA A 443 -17.39 -27.28 18.47
CA ALA A 443 -16.53 -26.41 19.29
C ALA A 443 -15.06 -26.54 18.86
N GLU A 444 -14.67 -27.73 18.42
CA GLU A 444 -13.38 -28.02 17.78
C GLU A 444 -13.65 -28.39 16.32
N PRO A 445 -12.93 -27.77 15.35
CA PRO A 445 -13.13 -28.08 13.95
C PRO A 445 -12.79 -29.55 13.70
N SER A 446 -13.74 -30.27 13.09
CA SER A 446 -13.57 -31.70 12.71
C SER A 446 -13.44 -31.90 11.21
N ALA A 447 -13.77 -30.88 10.44
CA ALA A 447 -13.77 -30.90 8.98
C ALA A 447 -13.08 -29.66 8.40
N VAL A 448 -12.48 -29.85 7.22
CA VAL A 448 -11.84 -28.80 6.45
C VAL A 448 -12.12 -29.02 4.97
N VAL A 449 -12.21 -27.90 4.23
CA VAL A 449 -12.22 -27.88 2.77
C VAL A 449 -10.90 -27.30 2.30
N VAL A 450 -10.28 -27.92 1.30
CA VAL A 450 -9.02 -27.48 0.70
C VAL A 450 -9.26 -26.99 -0.73
N ASN A 451 -8.42 -26.11 -1.22
CA ASN A 451 -8.46 -25.69 -2.63
C ASN A 451 -7.73 -26.71 -3.54
N GLU A 452 -7.98 -26.60 -4.85
CA GLU A 452 -7.45 -27.51 -5.86
C GLU A 452 -5.92 -27.54 -5.85
N THR A 453 -5.27 -26.38 -5.84
CA THR A 453 -3.79 -26.28 -5.80
C THR A 453 -3.20 -27.01 -4.58
N LEU A 454 -3.78 -26.88 -3.40
CA LEU A 454 -3.29 -27.56 -2.21
C LEU A 454 -3.57 -29.06 -2.28
N ALA A 455 -4.74 -29.46 -2.80
CA ALA A 455 -5.09 -30.86 -2.98
C ALA A 455 -4.11 -31.55 -3.93
N ASP A 456 -3.80 -30.97 -5.07
CA ASP A 456 -2.85 -31.49 -6.05
C ASP A 456 -1.41 -31.56 -5.50
N MET A 457 -1.03 -30.58 -4.69
CA MET A 457 0.30 -30.53 -4.07
C MET A 457 0.48 -31.64 -3.03
N LEU A 458 -0.53 -31.86 -2.17
CA LEU A 458 -0.43 -32.81 -1.07
C LEU A 458 -0.81 -34.24 -1.46
N TRP A 459 -1.71 -34.40 -2.45
CA TRP A 459 -2.24 -35.69 -2.92
C TRP A 459 -2.29 -35.73 -4.45
N PRO A 460 -1.16 -35.78 -5.13
CA PRO A 460 -1.10 -35.77 -6.60
C PRO A 460 -1.84 -36.90 -7.27
N ASP A 461 -2.11 -38.03 -6.55
CA ASP A 461 -2.86 -39.19 -7.03
C ASP A 461 -4.38 -39.02 -6.86
N GLY A 462 -4.90 -37.86 -6.44
CA GLY A 462 -6.31 -37.49 -6.50
C GLY A 462 -7.20 -37.95 -5.33
N ALA A 463 -6.63 -38.31 -4.19
CA ALA A 463 -7.38 -38.81 -3.03
C ALA A 463 -7.43 -37.84 -1.84
N ALA A 464 -7.70 -36.57 -2.06
CA ALA A 464 -7.73 -35.58 -0.98
C ALA A 464 -8.91 -35.74 -0.01
N VAL A 465 -10.12 -36.04 -0.54
CA VAL A 465 -11.31 -36.20 0.29
C VAL A 465 -11.21 -37.44 1.16
N GLY A 466 -11.46 -37.29 2.45
CA GLY A 466 -11.32 -38.34 3.46
C GLY A 466 -9.93 -38.41 4.10
N GLN A 467 -8.96 -37.68 3.62
CA GLN A 467 -7.65 -37.56 4.26
C GLN A 467 -7.72 -36.74 5.54
N MET A 468 -6.79 -36.99 6.46
CA MET A 468 -6.71 -36.26 7.72
C MET A 468 -5.46 -35.41 7.75
N ILE A 469 -5.65 -34.11 8.12
CA ILE A 469 -4.59 -33.13 8.27
C ILE A 469 -4.68 -32.47 9.64
N ALA A 470 -3.54 -31.98 10.15
CA ALA A 470 -3.52 -31.05 11.27
C ALA A 470 -3.10 -29.67 10.78
N ILE A 471 -3.84 -28.67 11.22
CA ILE A 471 -3.72 -27.27 10.77
C ILE A 471 -3.51 -26.29 11.93
N ASP A 472 -3.32 -26.79 13.14
CA ASP A 472 -3.00 -26.01 14.32
C ASP A 472 -1.56 -26.32 14.75
N PRO A 473 -0.64 -25.34 14.66
CA PRO A 473 0.75 -25.55 15.06
C PRO A 473 0.89 -25.83 16.58
N HIS A 474 -0.11 -25.48 17.38
CA HIS A 474 -0.14 -25.71 18.82
C HIS A 474 -0.82 -27.04 19.20
N ALA A 475 -1.52 -27.65 18.25
CA ALA A 475 -2.21 -28.94 18.40
C ALA A 475 -1.87 -29.82 17.17
N TRP A 476 -0.58 -30.12 16.99
CA TRP A 476 0.00 -30.77 15.81
C TRP A 476 -0.48 -32.20 15.56
N ASP A 477 -1.12 -32.79 16.53
CA ASP A 477 -1.76 -34.12 16.54
C ASP A 477 -3.29 -34.05 16.56
N THR A 478 -3.88 -32.85 16.47
CA THR A 478 -5.33 -32.71 16.33
C THR A 478 -5.73 -32.76 14.87
N TRP A 479 -6.31 -33.88 14.49
CA TRP A 479 -6.62 -34.22 13.11
C TRP A 479 -8.01 -33.77 12.70
N VAL A 480 -8.09 -33.08 11.54
CA VAL A 480 -9.35 -32.71 10.88
C VAL A 480 -9.48 -33.43 9.55
N THR A 481 -10.70 -33.76 9.16
CA THR A 481 -10.95 -34.49 7.91
C THR A 481 -11.18 -33.52 6.76
N VAL A 482 -10.52 -33.80 5.62
CA VAL A 482 -10.80 -33.10 4.35
C VAL A 482 -12.13 -33.64 3.81
N VAL A 483 -13.17 -32.79 3.82
CA VAL A 483 -14.52 -33.19 3.38
C VAL A 483 -14.83 -32.75 1.95
N GLY A 484 -14.05 -31.83 1.40
CA GLY A 484 -14.21 -31.35 0.03
C GLY A 484 -13.00 -30.65 -0.53
N VAL A 485 -12.99 -30.55 -1.86
CA VAL A 485 -12.03 -29.79 -2.64
C VAL A 485 -12.81 -28.74 -3.41
N ILE A 486 -12.39 -27.48 -3.33
CA ILE A 486 -13.00 -26.35 -4.02
C ILE A 486 -12.04 -25.79 -5.09
N PRO A 487 -12.55 -25.04 -6.08
CA PRO A 487 -11.69 -24.26 -6.97
C PRO A 487 -10.80 -23.31 -6.18
N ASP A 488 -9.67 -22.94 -6.77
CA ASP A 488 -8.79 -21.95 -6.17
C ASP A 488 -9.50 -20.60 -6.04
N ILE A 489 -9.66 -20.15 -4.81
CA ILE A 489 -10.11 -18.79 -4.49
C ILE A 489 -8.86 -17.96 -4.25
N ARG A 490 -8.71 -16.87 -4.98
CA ARG A 490 -7.57 -15.99 -4.79
C ARG A 490 -7.61 -15.33 -3.41
N SER A 491 -6.56 -15.60 -2.64
CA SER A 491 -6.28 -14.95 -1.38
C SER A 491 -5.06 -14.06 -1.54
N GLY A 492 -5.14 -12.79 -1.15
CA GLY A 492 -4.06 -11.84 -1.29
C GLY A 492 -4.10 -11.02 -2.59
N GLU A 493 -2.94 -10.58 -3.08
CA GLU A 493 -2.86 -9.74 -4.28
C GLU A 493 -3.35 -10.48 -5.53
N ILE A 494 -4.12 -9.79 -6.40
CA ILE A 494 -4.64 -10.35 -7.67
C ILE A 494 -3.52 -10.95 -8.55
N ALA A 495 -2.32 -10.40 -8.48
CA ALA A 495 -1.15 -10.86 -9.20
C ALA A 495 -0.30 -11.89 -8.42
N GLY A 496 -0.69 -12.22 -7.19
CA GLY A 496 -0.01 -13.19 -6.35
C GLY A 496 -0.31 -14.65 -6.71
N PRO A 497 0.38 -15.61 -6.08
CA PRO A 497 0.04 -17.03 -6.20
C PRO A 497 -1.35 -17.30 -5.62
N THR A 498 -2.00 -18.30 -6.17
CA THR A 498 -3.31 -18.82 -5.73
C THR A 498 -3.21 -19.59 -4.42
#